data_91e490df5a3a21a3a0c6a1d57f74388b
#
_entry.id   91e490df5a3a21a3a0c6a1d57f74388b
#
_cell.length_a   1.000
_cell.length_b   1.000
_cell.length_c   1.000
_cell.angle_alpha   90.00
_cell.angle_beta   90.00
_cell.angle_gamma   90.00
#
_symmetry.space_group_name_H-M   'P 1'
#
loop_
_entity.id
_entity.type
_entity.pdbx_description
1 polymer ?
#
loop_
_entity_poly.entity_id
_entity_poly.type
_entity_poly.pdbx_seq_one_letter_code
_entity_poly.pdbx_strand_id
1 'polypeptide(L)'
;FQLLGSVDVAYPNHVAEERVNDDHEKGYIRYLGYQPDVDRYIGRADCIVLPSYHEGLSRVLMEGLAMGKPIITTDIPGCRETVMDGKNGYLIRPRDTESLIEAVKKFLSLSDTARDAMGKFSHKLAEEIFDIREVIKVYKKITGGSI
;
A
#
# COMPACT_ATOMS: atom_id res chain seq x y z
N PHE A 1 10.39 -0.17 10.53
CA PHE A 1 9.59 -0.74 9.43
C PHE A 1 9.24 -2.18 9.73
N GLN A 2 8.03 -2.62 9.30
CA GLN A 2 7.62 -4.03 9.29
C GLN A 2 7.56 -4.51 7.85
N LEU A 3 8.11 -5.69 7.58
CA LEU A 3 8.07 -6.35 6.27
C LEU A 3 7.25 -7.63 6.40
N LEU A 4 6.16 -7.71 5.64
CA LEU A 4 5.27 -8.88 5.57
C LEU A 4 5.38 -9.52 4.19
N GLY A 5 5.31 -10.84 4.17
CA GLY A 5 5.37 -11.65 2.96
C GLY A 5 6.49 -12.68 3.04
N SER A 6 6.47 -13.65 2.13
CA SER A 6 7.56 -14.61 1.95
C SER A 6 8.49 -14.13 0.84
N VAL A 7 9.75 -14.56 0.91
CA VAL A 7 10.66 -14.40 -0.22
C VAL A 7 10.20 -15.33 -1.35
N ASP A 8 9.94 -14.77 -2.52
CA ASP A 8 9.62 -15.54 -3.72
C ASP A 8 10.91 -15.87 -4.48
N VAL A 9 11.49 -17.02 -4.17
CA VAL A 9 12.73 -17.51 -4.80
C VAL A 9 12.61 -17.78 -6.30
N ALA A 10 11.37 -17.90 -6.82
CA ALA A 10 11.15 -18.06 -8.26
C ALA A 10 11.26 -16.74 -9.03
N TYR A 11 11.18 -15.60 -8.33
CA TYR A 11 11.34 -14.30 -8.97
C TYR A 11 12.82 -13.96 -9.17
N PRO A 12 13.28 -13.71 -10.41
CA PRO A 12 14.71 -13.57 -10.71
C PRO A 12 15.45 -12.48 -9.95
N ASN A 13 14.74 -11.45 -9.52
CA ASN A 13 15.29 -10.29 -8.81
C ASN A 13 14.83 -10.24 -7.34
N HIS A 14 14.52 -11.38 -6.72
CA HIS A 14 14.18 -11.44 -5.31
C HIS A 14 15.37 -11.03 -4.42
N VAL A 15 15.08 -10.48 -3.28
CA VAL A 15 16.08 -10.28 -2.24
C VAL A 15 16.33 -11.62 -1.54
N ALA A 16 17.58 -12.04 -1.42
CA ALA A 16 17.93 -13.29 -0.76
C ALA A 16 17.42 -13.30 0.69
N GLU A 17 16.90 -14.44 1.13
CA GLU A 17 16.32 -14.58 2.48
C GLU A 17 17.35 -14.29 3.58
N GLU A 18 18.60 -14.67 3.37
CA GLU A 18 19.71 -14.36 4.28
C GLU A 18 19.87 -12.84 4.47
N ARG A 19 19.70 -12.06 3.41
CA ARG A 19 19.79 -10.60 3.50
C ARG A 19 18.61 -10.02 4.30
N VAL A 20 17.40 -10.53 4.11
CA VAL A 20 16.22 -10.10 4.86
C VAL A 20 16.38 -10.41 6.34
N ASN A 21 16.91 -11.59 6.67
CA ASN A 21 17.18 -12.01 8.04
C ASN A 21 18.29 -11.18 8.69
N ASP A 22 19.38 -10.89 7.98
CA ASP A 22 20.47 -10.03 8.44
C ASP A 22 19.96 -8.61 8.77
N ASP A 23 19.14 -8.02 7.90
CA ASP A 23 18.54 -6.71 8.14
C ASP A 23 17.55 -6.73 9.33
N HIS A 24 16.88 -7.86 9.57
CA HIS A 24 16.02 -8.08 10.74
C HIS A 24 16.85 -8.16 12.03
N GLU A 25 17.91 -8.95 12.06
CA GLU A 25 18.81 -9.11 13.22
C GLU A 25 19.51 -7.80 13.59
N LYS A 26 19.87 -7.01 12.59
CA LYS A 26 20.43 -5.66 12.78
C LYS A 26 19.41 -4.62 13.24
N GLY A 27 18.12 -4.96 13.25
CA GLY A 27 17.04 -4.06 13.66
C GLY A 27 16.67 -2.99 12.64
N TYR A 28 17.12 -3.11 11.38
CA TYR A 28 16.74 -2.18 10.30
C TYR A 28 15.29 -2.37 9.88
N ILE A 29 14.82 -3.61 9.89
CA ILE A 29 13.43 -4.00 9.64
C ILE A 29 12.96 -5.01 10.68
N ARG A 30 11.65 -5.17 10.83
CA ARG A 30 11.04 -6.29 11.51
C ARG A 30 10.40 -7.21 10.47
N TYR A 31 11.10 -8.25 10.08
CA TYR A 31 10.58 -9.25 9.16
C TYR A 31 9.59 -10.17 9.89
N LEU A 32 8.40 -10.31 9.33
CA LEU A 32 7.30 -11.06 9.93
C LEU A 32 6.95 -12.33 9.12
N GLY A 33 7.59 -12.52 7.96
CA GLY A 33 7.28 -13.63 7.08
C GLY A 33 5.86 -13.56 6.52
N TYR A 34 5.36 -14.68 6.03
CA TYR A 34 3.98 -14.81 5.58
C TYR A 34 3.01 -14.72 6.76
N GLN A 35 1.99 -13.90 6.63
CA GLN A 35 0.94 -13.72 7.62
C GLN A 35 -0.43 -13.92 6.95
N PRO A 36 -1.27 -14.84 7.45
CA PRO A 36 -2.62 -15.05 6.90
C PRO A 36 -3.56 -13.87 7.20
N ASP A 37 -3.39 -13.22 8.35
CA ASP A 37 -4.26 -12.14 8.84
C ASP A 37 -3.60 -10.77 8.58
N VAL A 38 -3.39 -10.40 7.31
CA VAL A 38 -2.69 -9.16 6.90
C VAL A 38 -3.42 -7.91 7.40
N ASP A 39 -4.75 -7.94 7.43
CA ASP A 39 -5.62 -6.88 7.93
C ASP A 39 -5.26 -6.43 9.36
N ARG A 40 -4.89 -7.37 10.23
CA ARG A 40 -4.45 -7.09 11.60
C ARG A 40 -3.18 -6.22 11.63
N TYR A 41 -2.27 -6.41 10.69
CA TYR A 41 -1.04 -5.63 10.58
C TYR A 41 -1.30 -4.29 9.92
N ILE A 42 -2.11 -4.25 8.85
CA ILE A 42 -2.56 -3.01 8.23
C ILE A 42 -3.24 -2.12 9.28
N GLY A 43 -4.16 -2.67 10.08
CA GLY A 43 -4.88 -1.93 11.11
C GLY A 43 -3.98 -1.23 12.14
N ARG A 44 -2.79 -1.76 12.41
CA ARG A 44 -1.81 -1.23 13.36
C ARG A 44 -0.72 -0.36 12.73
N ALA A 45 -0.65 -0.33 11.41
CA ALA A 45 0.34 0.47 10.70
C ALA A 45 -0.05 1.94 10.70
N ASP A 46 0.94 2.82 10.71
CA ASP A 46 0.76 4.27 10.53
C ASP A 46 0.65 4.62 9.04
N CYS A 47 1.25 3.82 8.17
CA CYS A 47 1.30 4.03 6.72
C CYS A 47 1.57 2.70 6.03
N ILE A 48 0.99 2.51 4.85
CA ILE A 48 1.32 1.38 3.96
C ILE A 48 2.33 1.86 2.93
N VAL A 49 3.43 1.12 2.80
CA VAL A 49 4.50 1.41 1.83
C VAL A 49 4.63 0.25 0.86
N LEU A 50 4.35 0.49 -0.42
CA LEU A 50 4.43 -0.52 -1.48
C LEU A 50 5.18 0.03 -2.69
N PRO A 51 6.52 -0.12 -2.78
CA PRO A 51 7.34 0.36 -3.90
C PRO A 51 7.39 -0.66 -5.04
N SER A 52 6.23 -1.13 -5.50
CA SER A 52 6.12 -2.11 -6.59
C SER A 52 6.57 -1.57 -7.93
N TYR A 53 7.02 -2.48 -8.81
CA TYR A 53 7.36 -2.18 -10.21
C TYR A 53 6.23 -2.51 -11.17
N HIS A 54 5.36 -3.43 -10.79
CA HIS A 54 4.18 -3.86 -11.55
C HIS A 54 3.07 -4.30 -10.60
N GLU A 55 1.88 -3.78 -10.85
CA GLU A 55 0.65 -4.20 -10.18
C GLU A 55 -0.50 -4.24 -11.20
N GLY A 56 -1.46 -5.12 -10.96
CA GLY A 56 -2.75 -5.02 -11.62
C GLY A 56 -3.55 -3.88 -10.96
N LEU A 57 -4.33 -4.22 -9.94
CA LEU A 57 -4.85 -3.27 -8.94
C LEU A 57 -4.47 -3.84 -7.57
N SER A 58 -3.63 -3.12 -6.84
CA SER A 58 -3.01 -3.65 -5.62
C SER A 58 -4.02 -3.83 -4.49
N ARG A 59 -4.28 -5.09 -4.12
CA ARG A 59 -5.21 -5.43 -3.03
C ARG A 59 -4.77 -4.83 -1.71
N VAL A 60 -3.49 -4.93 -1.35
CA VAL A 60 -2.99 -4.40 -0.08
C VAL A 60 -3.14 -2.88 0.02
N LEU A 61 -3.03 -2.15 -1.09
CA LEU A 61 -3.28 -0.71 -1.13
C LEU A 61 -4.77 -0.41 -0.94
N MET A 62 -5.67 -1.15 -1.61
CA MET A 62 -7.12 -0.99 -1.42
C MET A 62 -7.55 -1.32 0.01
N GLU A 63 -7.00 -2.38 0.61
CA GLU A 63 -7.22 -2.74 2.00
C GLU A 63 -6.71 -1.65 2.94
N GLY A 64 -5.53 -1.08 2.66
CA GLY A 64 -4.97 0.07 3.39
C GLY A 64 -5.88 1.30 3.32
N LEU A 65 -6.39 1.64 2.14
CA LEU A 65 -7.35 2.72 1.96
C LEU A 65 -8.62 2.50 2.77
N ALA A 66 -9.22 1.32 2.67
CA ALA A 66 -10.44 0.95 3.39
C ALA A 66 -10.27 1.04 4.91
N MET A 67 -9.05 0.74 5.41
CA MET A 67 -8.69 0.85 6.82
C MET A 67 -8.18 2.24 7.22
N GLY A 68 -8.31 3.23 6.34
CA GLY A 68 -7.93 4.63 6.61
C GLY A 68 -6.43 4.82 6.80
N LYS A 69 -5.59 4.11 6.04
CA LYS A 69 -4.15 4.27 6.13
C LYS A 69 -3.60 5.18 5.05
N PRO A 70 -2.71 6.11 5.38
CA PRO A 70 -1.88 6.80 4.40
C PRO A 70 -1.08 5.80 3.56
N ILE A 71 -0.85 6.14 2.29
CA ILE A 71 -0.18 5.25 1.32
C ILE A 71 1.07 5.93 0.77
N ILE A 72 2.18 5.20 0.71
CA ILE A 72 3.36 5.57 -0.09
C ILE A 72 3.56 4.47 -1.12
N THR A 73 3.43 4.80 -2.40
CA THR A 73 3.54 3.81 -3.45
C THR A 73 4.11 4.39 -4.74
N THR A 74 4.49 3.50 -5.65
CA THR A 74 5.10 3.89 -6.91
C THR A 74 4.07 4.48 -7.88
N ASP A 75 4.46 5.51 -8.63
CA ASP A 75 3.67 6.12 -9.69
C ASP A 75 3.63 5.23 -10.95
N ILE A 76 2.93 4.12 -10.83
CA ILE A 76 2.67 3.14 -11.90
C ILE A 76 1.18 2.80 -11.95
N PRO A 77 0.65 2.29 -13.09
CA PRO A 77 -0.70 1.74 -13.14
C PRO A 77 -0.92 0.64 -12.09
N GLY A 78 -2.09 0.63 -11.48
CA GLY A 78 -2.44 -0.31 -10.41
C GLY A 78 -2.05 0.16 -9.00
N CYS A 79 -1.15 1.13 -8.89
CA CYS A 79 -0.76 1.78 -7.64
C CYS A 79 -1.25 3.23 -7.57
N ARG A 80 -0.99 4.03 -8.60
CA ARG A 80 -1.27 5.48 -8.59
C ARG A 80 -2.72 5.83 -8.37
N GLU A 81 -3.63 4.95 -8.75
CA GLU A 81 -5.07 5.14 -8.58
C GLU A 81 -5.50 5.15 -7.11
N THR A 82 -4.64 4.63 -6.22
CA THR A 82 -4.88 4.59 -4.77
C THR A 82 -4.36 5.83 -4.04
N VAL A 83 -3.64 6.74 -4.71
CA VAL A 83 -3.01 7.89 -4.07
C VAL A 83 -3.35 9.20 -4.80
N MET A 84 -3.91 10.14 -4.07
CA MET A 84 -3.92 11.55 -4.42
C MET A 84 -2.74 12.22 -3.70
N ASP A 85 -1.66 12.47 -4.44
CA ASP A 85 -0.38 12.92 -3.89
C ASP A 85 -0.54 14.12 -2.94
N GLY A 86 0.02 14.00 -1.75
CA GLY A 86 -0.07 14.98 -0.66
C GLY A 86 -1.40 15.01 0.10
N LYS A 87 -2.46 14.29 -0.33
CA LYS A 87 -3.76 14.25 0.36
C LYS A 87 -3.94 13.01 1.22
N ASN A 88 -3.61 11.83 0.69
CA ASN A 88 -3.68 10.58 1.43
C ASN A 88 -2.37 9.78 1.41
N GLY A 89 -1.29 10.38 0.92
CA GLY A 89 0.00 9.75 0.87
C GLY A 89 0.91 10.39 -0.17
N TYR A 90 1.87 9.63 -0.67
CA TYR A 90 2.85 10.13 -1.63
C TYR A 90 3.11 9.13 -2.73
N LEU A 91 3.23 9.64 -3.96
CA LEU A 91 3.69 8.89 -5.12
C LEU A 91 5.21 9.02 -5.25
N ILE A 92 5.88 7.90 -5.48
CA ILE A 92 7.32 7.84 -5.69
C ILE A 92 7.63 7.41 -7.12
N ARG A 93 8.77 7.87 -7.63
CA ARG A 93 9.23 7.44 -8.95
C ARG A 93 9.63 5.96 -8.94
N PRO A 94 9.30 5.19 -10.01
CA PRO A 94 9.71 3.79 -10.09
C PRO A 94 11.24 3.67 -10.14
N ARG A 95 11.79 2.69 -9.42
CA ARG A 95 13.23 2.40 -9.32
C ARG A 95 14.08 3.55 -8.77
N ASP A 96 13.49 4.42 -7.97
CA ASP A 96 14.14 5.60 -7.40
C ASP A 96 14.09 5.53 -5.88
N THR A 97 15.17 5.04 -5.28
CA THR A 97 15.31 4.91 -3.83
C THR A 97 15.29 6.26 -3.13
N GLU A 98 15.85 7.31 -3.73
CA GLU A 98 15.85 8.66 -3.14
C GLU A 98 14.43 9.19 -3.04
N SER A 99 13.61 9.00 -4.09
CA SER A 99 12.19 9.37 -4.07
C SER A 99 11.43 8.66 -2.93
N LEU A 100 11.71 7.39 -2.67
CA LEU A 100 11.13 6.65 -1.55
C LEU A 100 11.58 7.23 -0.20
N ILE A 101 12.88 7.48 -0.03
CA ILE A 101 13.45 8.06 1.19
C ILE A 101 12.83 9.42 1.49
N GLU A 102 12.70 10.28 0.48
CA GLU A 102 12.08 11.60 0.61
C GLU A 102 10.61 11.50 1.03
N ALA A 103 9.83 10.63 0.40
CA ALA A 103 8.42 10.41 0.73
C ALA A 103 8.25 9.93 2.18
N VAL A 104 9.08 8.97 2.61
CA VAL A 104 9.06 8.46 3.98
C VAL A 104 9.45 9.54 4.98
N LYS A 105 10.53 10.30 4.74
CA LYS A 105 10.95 11.41 5.61
C LYS A 105 9.84 12.46 5.73
N LYS A 106 9.21 12.81 4.60
CA LYS A 106 8.09 13.75 4.56
C LYS A 106 6.92 13.25 5.39
N PHE A 107 6.54 11.97 5.27
CA PHE A 107 5.49 11.37 6.08
C PHE A 107 5.85 11.39 7.57
N LEU A 108 7.07 11.02 7.95
CA LEU A 108 7.52 11.00 9.34
C LEU A 108 7.56 12.38 9.98
N SER A 109 7.73 13.45 9.19
CA SER A 109 7.72 14.84 9.68
C SER A 109 6.32 15.42 9.90
N LEU A 110 5.27 14.72 9.48
CA LEU A 110 3.89 15.16 9.68
C LEU A 110 3.47 15.07 11.15
N SER A 111 2.63 15.99 11.58
CA SER A 111 1.92 15.88 12.87
C SER A 111 0.92 14.71 12.83
N ASP A 112 0.54 14.21 14.01
CA ASP A 112 -0.47 13.16 14.12
C ASP A 112 -1.81 13.60 13.51
N THR A 113 -2.19 14.85 13.70
CA THR A 113 -3.40 15.43 13.08
C THR A 113 -3.34 15.39 11.54
N ALA A 114 -2.16 15.63 10.95
CA ALA A 114 -1.99 15.58 9.50
C ALA A 114 -2.04 14.13 8.98
N ARG A 115 -1.46 13.19 9.71
CA ARG A 115 -1.54 11.74 9.40
C ARG A 115 -2.98 11.23 9.49
N ASP A 116 -3.71 11.63 10.53
CA ASP A 116 -5.13 11.30 10.70
C ASP A 116 -5.99 11.86 9.55
N ALA A 117 -5.71 13.10 9.13
CA ALA A 117 -6.41 13.69 7.98
C ALA A 117 -6.15 12.92 6.69
N MET A 118 -4.92 12.47 6.45
CA MET A 118 -4.57 11.59 5.33
C MET A 118 -5.32 10.25 5.41
N GLY A 119 -5.38 9.64 6.59
CA GLY A 119 -6.11 8.39 6.80
C GLY A 119 -7.61 8.53 6.51
N LYS A 120 -8.24 9.60 6.99
CA LYS A 120 -9.65 9.90 6.68
C LYS A 120 -9.89 10.08 5.19
N PHE A 121 -8.95 10.73 4.50
CA PHE A 121 -9.04 10.90 3.05
C PHE A 121 -8.89 9.56 2.32
N SER A 122 -7.98 8.68 2.78
CA SER A 122 -7.85 7.31 2.26
C SER A 122 -9.17 6.54 2.35
N HIS A 123 -9.80 6.56 3.51
CA HIS A 123 -11.07 5.84 3.72
C HIS A 123 -12.17 6.37 2.79
N LYS A 124 -12.30 7.69 2.69
CA LYS A 124 -13.25 8.31 1.76
C LYS A 124 -12.98 7.91 0.30
N LEU A 125 -11.71 7.89 -0.11
CA LEU A 125 -11.33 7.48 -1.46
C LEU A 125 -11.70 6.02 -1.75
N ALA A 126 -11.54 5.13 -0.74
CA ALA A 126 -11.96 3.73 -0.84
C ALA A 126 -13.46 3.61 -1.10
N GLU A 127 -14.28 4.35 -0.35
CA GLU A 127 -15.75 4.34 -0.52
C GLU A 127 -16.18 4.89 -1.88
N GLU A 128 -15.53 5.94 -2.38
CA GLU A 128 -15.93 6.62 -3.62
C GLU A 128 -15.49 5.88 -4.88
N ILE A 129 -14.34 5.21 -4.88
CA ILE A 129 -13.72 4.66 -6.10
C ILE A 129 -13.69 3.13 -6.11
N PHE A 130 -13.46 2.49 -4.93
CA PHE A 130 -13.19 1.06 -4.85
C PHE A 130 -14.34 0.26 -4.23
N ASP A 131 -15.52 0.87 -4.04
CA ASP A 131 -16.68 0.15 -3.53
C ASP A 131 -17.18 -0.86 -4.57
N ILE A 132 -17.12 -2.13 -4.24
CA ILE A 132 -17.58 -3.23 -5.09
C ILE A 132 -19.04 -3.06 -5.51
N ARG A 133 -19.87 -2.38 -4.70
CA ARG A 133 -21.26 -2.10 -5.02
C ARG A 133 -21.41 -1.25 -6.27
N GLU A 134 -20.51 -0.31 -6.50
CA GLU A 134 -20.50 0.51 -7.71
C GLU A 134 -20.13 -0.33 -8.95
N VAL A 135 -19.15 -1.22 -8.83
CA VAL A 135 -18.79 -2.17 -9.89
C VAL A 135 -19.99 -3.06 -10.24
N ILE A 136 -20.66 -3.62 -9.24
CA ILE A 136 -21.87 -4.45 -9.44
C ILE A 136 -22.98 -3.68 -10.13
N LYS A 137 -23.22 -2.41 -9.80
CA LYS A 137 -24.22 -1.55 -10.47
C LYS A 137 -23.92 -1.40 -11.96
N VAL A 138 -22.66 -1.16 -12.33
CA VAL A 138 -22.23 -1.04 -13.73
C VAL A 138 -22.48 -2.36 -14.47
N TYR A 139 -22.07 -3.50 -13.90
CA TYR A 139 -22.30 -4.81 -14.50
C TYR A 139 -23.78 -5.10 -14.69
N LYS A 140 -24.64 -4.87 -13.70
CA LYS A 140 -26.07 -5.06 -13.81
C LYS A 140 -26.69 -4.19 -14.91
N LYS A 141 -26.19 -2.97 -15.10
CA LYS A 141 -26.64 -2.09 -16.19
C LYS A 141 -26.28 -2.64 -17.58
N ILE A 142 -25.08 -3.22 -17.72
CA ILE A 142 -24.58 -3.79 -18.98
C ILE A 142 -25.29 -5.10 -19.30
N THR A 143 -25.55 -5.95 -18.30
CA THR A 143 -26.14 -7.29 -18.47
C THR A 143 -27.68 -7.31 -18.42
N GLY A 144 -28.33 -6.15 -18.32
CA GLY A 144 -29.80 -6.07 -18.22
C GLY A 144 -30.34 -6.64 -16.89
N GLY A 145 -29.52 -6.69 -15.83
CA GLY A 145 -29.96 -7.16 -14.51
C GLY A 145 -29.90 -8.67 -14.29
N SER A 146 -29.37 -9.42 -15.24
CA SER A 146 -29.25 -10.88 -15.16
C SER A 146 -27.93 -11.33 -14.50
N ILE A 147 -27.75 -11.00 -13.22
CA ILE A 147 -26.73 -11.60 -12.34
C ILE A 147 -27.35 -11.83 -10.98
#